data_d048e9b9bf1d3915cbb45585d6a6f796
#
_entry.id   d048e9b9bf1d3915cbb45585d6a6f796
#
_cell.length_a   1.000
_cell.length_b   1.000
_cell.length_c   1.000
_cell.angle_alpha   90.00
_cell.angle_beta   90.00
_cell.angle_gamma   90.00
#
_symmetry.space_group_name_H-M   'P 1'
#
loop_
_entity.id
_entity.type
_entity.pdbx_description
1 polymer ?
#
loop_
_entity_poly.entity_id
_entity_poly.type
_entity_poly.pdbx_seq_one_letter_code
_entity_poly.pdbx_strand_id
1 'polypeptide(L)'
;MKEVRQIQYRLLCDADSICKEKQLPYILSRHTARAAVLNQALPCRVSVPTVAMRYADALRLAAEMEKLGYGWESSFKNRNIPGCTLRIFRPGTFYFRADAIGRYRNDCVGMDVELVRSVPRKGLVAKACIALEAACVMASEMRNQSMGWRIALCVLRPLEKLLLGAMYKKGDGKTLRISRFPKKSISFPASLMQETENTPMKDHAFPVPAAFDRYMDIEFNEKWKAAAAPEEEDMHLVMMGGEDERDDMVQALSRIKVEKPPIRWVRWYVLRGRMRYMRREIEKNWHLLFLTRDRFSMARQYMPKKERLLELYRQGERDVLGQEMAPYLEAMGRNWKNGLVLCFDRELMDVALQLLEESGKEKYAAQLRDHVFPQHLKPMKFEGYEHE
;
A
#
# COMPACT_ATOMS: atom_id res chain seq x y z
N MET A 1 12.15 -1.33 -5.72
CA MET A 1 12.23 -1.59 -4.25
C MET A 1 13.26 -0.71 -3.54
N LYS A 2 14.51 -0.63 -4.01
CA LYS A 2 15.56 0.23 -3.41
C LYS A 2 15.12 1.70 -3.32
N GLU A 3 14.51 2.20 -4.35
CA GLU A 3 14.00 3.56 -4.52
C GLU A 3 12.82 3.90 -3.59
N VAL A 4 11.83 2.99 -3.46
CA VAL A 4 10.73 3.13 -2.49
C VAL A 4 11.26 3.34 -1.08
N ARG A 5 12.25 2.52 -0.68
CA ARG A 5 12.86 2.61 0.64
C ARG A 5 13.65 3.89 0.85
N GLN A 6 14.32 4.39 -0.20
CA GLN A 6 14.99 5.68 -0.12
C GLN A 6 13.98 6.81 0.10
N ILE A 7 12.87 6.82 -0.65
CA ILE A 7 11.81 7.81 -0.47
C ILE A 7 11.19 7.70 0.92
N GLN A 8 10.88 6.49 1.37
CA GLN A 8 10.31 6.26 2.71
C GLN A 8 11.27 6.68 3.83
N TYR A 9 12.56 6.38 3.69
CA TYR A 9 13.57 6.76 4.66
C TYR A 9 13.73 8.28 4.70
N ARG A 10 13.86 8.93 3.55
CA ARG A 10 13.96 10.40 3.46
C ARG A 10 12.74 11.08 4.08
N LEU A 11 11.54 10.58 3.77
CA LEU A 11 10.31 11.11 4.34
C LEU A 11 10.28 10.99 5.88
N LEU A 12 10.81 9.88 6.41
CA LEU A 12 10.92 9.68 7.86
C LEU A 12 11.95 10.62 8.50
N CYS A 13 13.10 10.87 7.84
CA CYS A 13 14.11 11.83 8.28
C CYS A 13 13.59 13.26 8.27
N ASP A 14 12.90 13.67 7.19
CA ASP A 14 12.31 15.00 7.09
C ASP A 14 11.24 15.22 8.18
N ALA A 15 10.42 14.20 8.44
CA ALA A 15 9.43 14.24 9.52
C ALA A 15 10.08 14.36 10.91
N ASP A 16 11.17 13.61 11.17
CA ASP A 16 11.92 13.71 12.43
C ASP A 16 12.56 15.08 12.62
N SER A 17 13.16 15.64 11.57
CA SER A 17 13.77 16.98 11.59
C SER A 17 12.73 18.04 11.97
N ILE A 18 11.54 17.99 11.37
CA ILE A 18 10.42 18.87 11.72
C ILE A 18 9.96 18.64 13.16
N CYS A 19 9.84 17.38 13.57
CA CYS A 19 9.42 17.05 14.92
C CYS A 19 10.40 17.60 15.97
N LYS A 20 11.69 17.53 15.74
CA LYS A 20 12.73 18.11 16.60
C LYS A 20 12.67 19.63 16.63
N GLU A 21 12.57 20.28 15.47
CA GLU A 21 12.49 21.73 15.35
C GLU A 21 11.24 22.30 16.05
N LYS A 22 10.10 21.67 15.81
CA LYS A 22 8.80 22.15 16.33
C LYS A 22 8.43 21.55 17.69
N GLN A 23 9.30 20.74 18.28
CA GLN A 23 9.09 20.05 19.56
C GLN A 23 7.80 19.22 19.55
N LEU A 24 7.59 18.42 18.49
CA LEU A 24 6.44 17.54 18.33
C LEU A 24 6.80 16.12 18.79
N PRO A 25 6.29 15.66 19.96
CA PRO A 25 6.64 14.34 20.46
C PRO A 25 6.02 13.24 19.62
N TYR A 26 6.83 12.27 19.25
CA TYR A 26 6.44 11.07 18.53
C TYR A 26 7.33 9.89 18.91
N ILE A 27 6.93 8.69 18.54
CA ILE A 27 7.74 7.48 18.62
C ILE A 27 7.60 6.67 17.33
N LEU A 28 8.64 5.93 16.97
CA LEU A 28 8.49 4.87 15.99
C LEU A 28 7.47 3.84 16.49
N SER A 29 6.68 3.28 15.59
CA SER A 29 5.60 2.36 15.93
C SER A 29 5.68 1.07 15.13
N ARG A 30 5.09 0.00 15.65
CA ARG A 30 4.91 -1.30 15.00
C ARG A 30 6.22 -1.91 14.46
N HIS A 31 6.13 -2.44 13.24
CA HIS A 31 7.28 -3.06 12.55
C HIS A 31 8.42 -2.08 12.29
N THR A 32 8.13 -0.76 12.19
CA THR A 32 9.18 0.26 12.03
C THR A 32 10.02 0.38 13.28
N ALA A 33 9.40 0.49 14.45
CA ALA A 33 10.12 0.50 15.73
C ALA A 33 10.93 -0.77 15.94
N ARG A 34 10.30 -1.92 15.67
CA ARG A 34 10.95 -3.22 15.79
C ARG A 34 12.17 -3.35 14.88
N ALA A 35 12.05 -3.00 13.60
CA ALA A 35 13.14 -3.10 12.65
C ALA A 35 14.27 -2.09 12.93
N ALA A 36 13.93 -0.91 13.42
CA ALA A 36 14.91 0.09 13.84
C ALA A 36 15.82 -0.46 14.95
N VAL A 37 15.22 -1.05 15.99
CA VAL A 37 15.97 -1.56 17.15
C VAL A 37 16.72 -2.86 16.81
N LEU A 38 16.11 -3.81 16.11
CA LEU A 38 16.71 -5.11 15.83
C LEU A 38 17.70 -5.08 14.64
N ASN A 39 17.43 -4.27 13.63
CA ASN A 39 18.13 -4.33 12.35
C ASN A 39 18.77 -2.99 11.95
N GLN A 40 18.58 -1.93 12.73
CA GLN A 40 19.02 -0.55 12.43
C GLN A 40 18.61 -0.10 11.00
N ALA A 41 17.46 -0.55 10.55
CA ALA A 41 16.95 -0.34 9.19
C ALA A 41 15.43 -0.23 9.17
N LEU A 42 14.87 0.27 8.06
CA LEU A 42 13.46 0.12 7.80
C LEU A 42 13.09 -1.36 7.63
N PRO A 43 11.84 -1.73 7.96
CA PRO A 43 11.38 -3.12 7.84
C PRO A 43 11.69 -3.72 6.48
N CYS A 44 12.19 -4.94 6.46
CA CYS A 44 12.79 -5.58 5.28
C CYS A 44 11.87 -5.72 4.08
N ARG A 45 10.60 -5.75 4.23
CA ARG A 45 9.66 -5.95 3.13
C ARG A 45 8.52 -4.95 3.26
N VAL A 46 8.09 -4.43 2.21
CA VAL A 46 6.88 -3.65 1.86
C VAL A 46 6.01 -3.09 3.00
N SER A 47 6.53 -2.90 4.20
CA SER A 47 5.79 -2.20 5.23
C SER A 47 5.99 -0.68 5.09
N VAL A 48 4.89 0.04 5.19
CA VAL A 48 4.91 1.50 5.24
C VAL A 48 5.52 1.91 6.58
N PRO A 49 6.52 2.81 6.63
CA PRO A 49 7.01 3.36 7.87
C PRO A 49 5.86 3.89 8.72
N THR A 50 5.89 3.60 10.01
CA THR A 50 4.79 3.96 10.90
C THR A 50 5.35 4.65 12.14
N VAL A 51 4.80 5.80 12.46
CA VAL A 51 5.07 6.54 13.69
C VAL A 51 3.79 6.70 14.50
N ALA A 52 3.89 6.85 15.81
CA ALA A 52 2.76 7.14 16.67
C ALA A 52 2.90 8.55 17.24
N MET A 53 1.84 9.34 17.17
CA MET A 53 1.85 10.75 17.53
C MET A 53 0.47 11.20 18.01
N ARG A 54 0.41 12.20 18.89
CA ARG A 54 -0.88 12.81 19.29
C ARG A 54 -1.51 13.51 18.10
N TYR A 55 -2.84 13.49 18.06
CA TYR A 55 -3.60 14.03 16.93
C TYR A 55 -3.25 15.48 16.57
N ALA A 56 -3.17 16.36 17.57
CA ALA A 56 -2.85 17.77 17.34
C ALA A 56 -1.44 17.96 16.74
N ASP A 57 -0.47 17.19 17.23
CA ASP A 57 0.92 17.23 16.77
C ASP A 57 1.04 16.62 15.38
N ALA A 58 0.29 15.56 15.09
CA ALA A 58 0.23 14.94 13.75
C ALA A 58 -0.31 15.91 12.68
N LEU A 59 -1.30 16.73 13.02
CA LEU A 59 -1.81 17.77 12.10
C LEU A 59 -0.78 18.88 11.87
N ARG A 60 -0.04 19.28 12.91
CA ARG A 60 1.05 20.26 12.79
C ARG A 60 2.18 19.72 11.92
N LEU A 61 2.59 18.46 12.17
CA LEU A 61 3.57 17.77 11.33
C LEU A 61 3.12 17.73 9.87
N ALA A 62 1.88 17.33 9.62
CA ALA A 62 1.35 17.23 8.26
C ALA A 62 1.34 18.59 7.53
N ALA A 63 1.01 19.67 8.23
CA ALA A 63 1.04 21.01 7.66
C ALA A 63 2.47 21.50 7.34
N GLU A 64 3.45 21.16 8.18
CA GLU A 64 4.86 21.48 7.88
C GLU A 64 5.43 20.64 6.74
N MET A 65 5.09 19.34 6.69
CA MET A 65 5.47 18.45 5.58
C MET A 65 4.86 18.91 4.25
N GLU A 66 3.64 19.47 4.26
CA GLU A 66 3.00 20.03 3.05
C GLU A 66 3.81 21.19 2.47
N LYS A 67 4.46 22.03 3.29
CA LYS A 67 5.36 23.10 2.85
C LYS A 67 6.62 22.57 2.13
N LEU A 68 7.03 21.34 2.44
CA LEU A 68 8.14 20.65 1.78
C LEU A 68 7.70 19.90 0.51
N GLY A 69 6.46 20.07 0.06
CA GLY A 69 5.92 19.42 -1.14
C GLY A 69 5.41 17.99 -0.92
N TYR A 70 5.25 17.55 0.33
CA TYR A 70 4.57 16.29 0.64
C TYR A 70 3.06 16.49 0.65
N GLY A 71 2.33 15.45 0.24
CA GLY A 71 0.89 15.39 0.42
C GLY A 71 0.52 14.71 1.73
N TRP A 72 -0.68 14.96 2.24
CA TRP A 72 -1.20 14.20 3.36
C TRP A 72 -2.71 13.99 3.31
N GLU A 73 -3.13 12.88 3.89
CA GLU A 73 -4.52 12.48 3.99
C GLU A 73 -4.83 11.94 5.40
N SER A 74 -6.04 12.19 5.85
CA SER A 74 -6.58 11.60 7.08
C SER A 74 -8.04 11.27 6.92
N SER A 75 -8.57 10.45 7.82
CA SER A 75 -10.01 10.17 7.88
C SER A 75 -10.86 11.42 8.12
N PHE A 76 -10.26 12.49 8.64
CA PHE A 76 -10.92 13.78 8.87
C PHE A 76 -10.93 14.68 7.63
N LYS A 77 -9.89 14.64 6.80
CA LYS A 77 -9.78 15.38 5.53
C LYS A 77 -10.54 14.67 4.42
N ASN A 78 -10.41 13.34 4.37
CA ASN A 78 -11.04 12.51 3.36
C ASN A 78 -11.91 11.43 4.01
N ARG A 79 -13.24 11.59 3.95
CA ARG A 79 -14.24 10.64 4.49
C ARG A 79 -14.10 9.21 3.94
N ASN A 80 -13.34 9.05 2.89
CA ASN A 80 -13.14 7.76 2.24
C ASN A 80 -12.02 6.94 2.88
N ILE A 81 -11.18 7.54 3.72
CA ILE A 81 -10.08 6.85 4.39
C ILE A 81 -10.62 6.21 5.66
N PRO A 82 -10.42 4.90 5.85
CA PRO A 82 -10.83 4.23 7.07
C PRO A 82 -9.87 4.51 8.22
N GLY A 83 -10.44 4.66 9.41
CA GLY A 83 -9.69 4.69 10.65
C GLY A 83 -9.16 6.07 11.07
N CYS A 84 -8.46 6.06 12.18
CA CYS A 84 -7.86 7.23 12.80
C CYS A 84 -6.36 7.32 12.47
N THR A 85 -6.00 7.14 11.22
CA THR A 85 -4.62 7.21 10.74
C THR A 85 -4.48 8.41 9.82
N LEU A 86 -3.40 9.14 9.97
CA LEU A 86 -2.95 10.14 9.03
C LEU A 86 -1.86 9.50 8.16
N ARG A 87 -1.87 9.76 6.88
CA ARG A 87 -0.85 9.32 5.94
C ARG A 87 -0.17 10.53 5.32
N ILE A 88 1.15 10.56 5.36
CA ILE A 88 1.98 11.55 4.66
C ILE A 88 2.65 10.82 3.49
N PHE A 89 2.69 11.43 2.32
CA PHE A 89 3.15 10.77 1.10
C PHE A 89 3.85 11.74 0.15
N ARG A 90 4.67 11.20 -0.75
CA ARG A 90 5.30 11.96 -1.81
C ARG A 90 4.41 11.94 -3.05
N PRO A 91 3.87 13.10 -3.49
CA PRO A 91 3.13 13.20 -4.76
C PRO A 91 4.00 12.79 -5.96
N GLY A 92 3.38 12.40 -7.06
CA GLY A 92 4.09 11.95 -8.26
C GLY A 92 4.77 10.59 -8.13
N THR A 93 4.54 9.87 -7.01
CA THR A 93 5.02 8.50 -6.83
C THR A 93 3.84 7.54 -6.77
N PHE A 94 4.06 6.33 -7.26
CA PHE A 94 3.08 5.27 -7.20
C PHE A 94 3.61 4.09 -6.41
N TYR A 95 2.81 3.61 -5.46
CA TYR A 95 3.12 2.47 -4.61
C TYR A 95 1.90 1.59 -4.42
N PHE A 96 1.79 0.59 -5.28
CA PHE A 96 0.65 -0.29 -5.26
C PHE A 96 0.82 -1.46 -4.28
N ARG A 97 -0.22 -1.72 -3.50
CA ARG A 97 -0.30 -2.84 -2.56
C ARG A 97 -1.50 -3.70 -2.88
N ALA A 98 -1.30 -5.02 -2.92
CA ALA A 98 -2.38 -5.97 -3.18
C ALA A 98 -3.53 -5.88 -2.15
N ASP A 99 -3.24 -5.51 -0.89
CA ASP A 99 -4.26 -5.31 0.14
C ASP A 99 -5.06 -4.01 -0.03
N ALA A 100 -4.68 -3.14 -0.96
CA ALA A 100 -5.41 -1.93 -1.31
C ALA A 100 -6.49 -2.15 -2.40
N ILE A 101 -6.53 -3.33 -3.02
CA ILE A 101 -7.54 -3.68 -4.01
C ILE A 101 -8.95 -3.44 -3.45
N GLY A 102 -9.75 -2.70 -4.19
CA GLY A 102 -11.12 -2.34 -3.80
C GLY A 102 -11.23 -1.29 -2.68
N ARG A 103 -10.12 -0.74 -2.21
CA ARG A 103 -10.07 0.35 -1.24
C ARG A 103 -9.69 1.65 -1.94
N TYR A 104 -10.30 2.73 -1.46
CA TYR A 104 -9.80 4.06 -1.80
C TYR A 104 -8.67 4.41 -0.83
N ARG A 105 -7.46 4.33 -1.27
CA ARG A 105 -6.28 4.81 -0.57
C ARG A 105 -5.45 5.63 -1.53
N ASN A 106 -4.69 6.56 -0.97
CA ASN A 106 -3.62 7.18 -1.74
C ASN A 106 -2.53 6.13 -2.00
N ASP A 107 -2.22 5.92 -3.26
CA ASP A 107 -1.28 4.89 -3.71
C ASP A 107 0.16 5.41 -3.81
N CYS A 108 0.41 6.65 -3.37
CA CYS A 108 1.76 7.21 -3.36
C CYS A 108 2.64 6.57 -2.27
N VAL A 109 3.94 6.63 -2.48
CA VAL A 109 4.92 6.22 -1.45
C VAL A 109 4.80 7.15 -0.25
N GLY A 110 4.63 6.58 0.95
CA GLY A 110 4.37 7.40 2.13
C GLY A 110 4.71 6.70 3.44
N MET A 111 4.37 7.37 4.53
CA MET A 111 4.41 6.87 5.91
C MET A 111 3.03 7.02 6.56
N ASP A 112 2.72 6.13 7.49
CA ASP A 112 1.49 6.19 8.28
C ASP A 112 1.78 6.78 9.66
N VAL A 113 0.96 7.74 10.07
CA VAL A 113 0.99 8.31 11.43
C VAL A 113 -0.20 7.76 12.20
N GLU A 114 0.07 6.89 13.17
CA GLU A 114 -0.94 6.35 14.06
C GLU A 114 -1.33 7.41 15.09
N LEU A 115 -2.61 7.78 15.09
CA LEU A 115 -3.11 8.83 15.96
C LEU A 115 -3.34 8.31 17.37
N VAL A 116 -2.54 8.82 18.30
CA VAL A 116 -2.60 8.48 19.70
C VAL A 116 -3.62 9.38 20.42
N ARG A 117 -4.46 8.77 21.21
CA ARG A 117 -5.47 9.47 22.01
C ARG A 117 -5.47 9.03 23.47
N SER A 118 -5.85 9.90 24.36
CA SER A 118 -6.12 9.53 25.74
C SER A 118 -7.41 8.74 25.84
N VAL A 119 -7.42 7.68 26.63
CA VAL A 119 -8.62 6.88 26.89
C VAL A 119 -9.38 7.50 28.04
N PRO A 120 -10.69 7.85 27.90
CA PRO A 120 -11.50 8.23 29.03
C PRO A 120 -11.59 7.07 30.03
N ARG A 121 -11.58 7.38 31.34
CA ARG A 121 -11.84 6.36 32.35
C ARG A 121 -13.13 5.59 32.05
N LYS A 122 -13.10 4.28 32.31
CA LYS A 122 -14.15 3.29 32.08
C LYS A 122 -15.56 3.87 32.18
N GLY A 123 -16.33 3.89 31.09
CA GLY A 123 -17.69 4.38 31.08
C GLY A 123 -18.40 4.09 29.75
N LEU A 124 -19.70 4.32 29.73
CA LEU A 124 -20.55 4.15 28.53
C LEU A 124 -20.06 5.02 27.37
N VAL A 125 -19.53 6.22 27.65
CA VAL A 125 -18.98 7.13 26.65
C VAL A 125 -17.80 6.51 25.91
N ALA A 126 -16.85 5.89 26.61
CA ALA A 126 -15.71 5.23 25.99
C ALA A 126 -16.15 4.07 25.08
N LYS A 127 -17.14 3.26 25.53
CA LYS A 127 -17.72 2.18 24.74
C LYS A 127 -18.44 2.72 23.50
N ALA A 128 -19.21 3.79 23.63
CA ALA A 128 -19.92 4.44 22.52
C ALA A 128 -18.92 4.99 21.47
N CYS A 129 -17.86 5.66 21.90
CA CYS A 129 -16.82 6.16 21.01
C CYS A 129 -16.11 5.03 20.24
N ILE A 130 -15.78 3.92 20.92
CA ILE A 130 -15.16 2.74 20.27
C ILE A 130 -16.13 2.11 19.26
N ALA A 131 -17.41 2.01 19.61
CA ALA A 131 -18.43 1.48 18.71
C ALA A 131 -18.64 2.37 17.49
N LEU A 132 -18.69 3.70 17.68
CA LEU A 132 -18.80 4.66 16.60
C LEU A 132 -17.59 4.61 15.68
N GLU A 133 -16.38 4.57 16.22
CA GLU A 133 -15.16 4.42 15.43
C GLU A 133 -15.19 3.13 14.60
N ALA A 134 -15.59 2.02 15.22
CA ALA A 134 -15.74 0.75 14.51
C ALA A 134 -16.78 0.83 13.38
N ALA A 135 -17.92 1.52 13.63
CA ALA A 135 -18.96 1.74 12.62
C ALA A 135 -18.45 2.61 11.45
N CYS A 136 -17.70 3.68 11.75
CA CYS A 136 -17.09 4.53 10.71
C CYS A 136 -16.10 3.77 9.85
N VAL A 137 -15.22 2.97 10.47
CA VAL A 137 -14.28 2.14 9.73
C VAL A 137 -15.02 1.12 8.86
N MET A 138 -16.02 0.45 9.43
CA MET A 138 -16.86 -0.51 8.70
C MET A 138 -17.52 0.14 7.49
N ALA A 139 -18.17 1.29 7.68
CA ALA A 139 -18.84 1.99 6.59
C ALA A 139 -17.86 2.45 5.51
N SER A 140 -16.65 2.90 5.88
CA SER A 140 -15.59 3.28 4.95
C SER A 140 -15.13 2.10 4.09
N GLU A 141 -14.98 0.94 4.69
CA GLU A 141 -14.54 -0.27 4.00
C GLU A 141 -15.62 -0.85 3.06
N MET A 142 -16.87 -0.69 3.45
CA MET A 142 -18.03 -1.25 2.73
C MET A 142 -18.65 -0.28 1.71
N ARG A 143 -18.20 0.97 1.66
CA ARG A 143 -18.82 2.05 0.85
C ARG A 143 -18.90 1.74 -0.64
N ASN A 144 -17.92 0.99 -1.19
CA ASN A 144 -17.93 0.64 -2.61
C ASN A 144 -18.93 -0.48 -2.93
N GLN A 145 -19.54 -1.08 -1.91
CA GLN A 145 -20.44 -2.22 -2.06
C GLN A 145 -21.90 -1.82 -2.16
N SER A 146 -22.29 -0.69 -1.53
CA SER A 146 -23.66 -0.19 -1.66
C SER A 146 -23.77 1.31 -1.39
N MET A 147 -24.82 1.91 -1.96
CA MET A 147 -25.17 3.32 -1.71
C MET A 147 -25.51 3.57 -0.24
N GLY A 148 -26.11 2.59 0.44
CA GLY A 148 -26.45 2.71 1.88
C GLY A 148 -25.23 2.95 2.77
N TRP A 149 -24.09 2.33 2.49
CA TRP A 149 -22.85 2.58 3.24
C TRP A 149 -22.27 3.97 2.99
N ARG A 150 -22.46 4.52 1.79
CA ARG A 150 -22.04 5.91 1.48
C ARG A 150 -22.89 6.91 2.26
N ILE A 151 -24.20 6.68 2.34
CA ILE A 151 -25.13 7.52 3.14
C ILE A 151 -24.78 7.40 4.62
N ALA A 152 -24.55 6.18 5.14
CA ALA A 152 -24.14 5.96 6.51
C ALA A 152 -22.87 6.76 6.87
N LEU A 153 -21.87 6.83 5.99
CA LEU A 153 -20.68 7.64 6.20
C LEU A 153 -20.97 9.14 6.30
N CYS A 154 -21.94 9.66 5.57
CA CYS A 154 -22.30 11.08 5.65
C CYS A 154 -22.82 11.45 7.05
N VAL A 155 -23.46 10.51 7.75
CA VAL A 155 -23.96 10.71 9.12
C VAL A 155 -22.90 10.37 10.17
N LEU A 156 -22.20 9.26 10.01
CA LEU A 156 -21.24 8.76 11.00
C LEU A 156 -19.99 9.65 11.14
N ARG A 157 -19.51 10.23 10.04
CA ARG A 157 -18.28 11.05 10.07
C ARG A 157 -18.38 12.35 10.87
N PRO A 158 -19.44 13.14 10.75
CA PRO A 158 -19.63 14.30 11.64
C PRO A 158 -19.68 13.91 13.13
N LEU A 159 -20.40 12.83 13.45
CA LEU A 159 -20.48 12.31 14.81
C LEU A 159 -19.10 11.84 15.32
N GLU A 160 -18.34 11.14 14.49
CA GLU A 160 -16.97 10.73 14.80
C GLU A 160 -16.08 11.95 15.09
N LYS A 161 -16.15 12.99 14.25
CA LYS A 161 -15.37 14.24 14.45
C LYS A 161 -15.69 14.91 15.80
N LEU A 162 -16.96 14.99 16.13
CA LEU A 162 -17.41 15.60 17.41
C LEU A 162 -16.93 14.79 18.62
N LEU A 163 -17.19 13.49 18.63
CA LEU A 163 -16.88 12.62 19.76
C LEU A 163 -15.39 12.38 19.92
N LEU A 164 -14.68 12.07 18.84
CA LEU A 164 -13.24 11.85 18.87
C LEU A 164 -12.48 13.15 19.14
N GLY A 165 -12.92 14.28 18.60
CA GLY A 165 -12.36 15.59 18.92
C GLY A 165 -12.47 15.93 20.42
N ALA A 166 -13.58 15.58 21.07
CA ALA A 166 -13.72 15.71 22.51
C ALA A 166 -12.79 14.76 23.29
N MET A 167 -12.62 13.53 22.85
CA MET A 167 -11.71 12.54 23.46
C MET A 167 -10.25 12.93 23.32
N TYR A 168 -9.82 13.50 22.19
CA TYR A 168 -8.45 13.99 22.01
C TYR A 168 -8.10 15.16 22.91
N LYS A 169 -9.12 15.91 23.38
CA LYS A 169 -8.93 17.09 24.24
C LYS A 169 -9.02 16.81 25.74
N LYS A 170 -9.75 15.77 26.18
CA LYS A 170 -10.17 15.58 27.58
C LYS A 170 -9.72 14.26 28.22
N GLY A 171 -8.71 13.58 27.70
CA GLY A 171 -8.19 12.39 28.38
C GLY A 171 -7.40 12.71 29.65
N ASP A 172 -7.39 11.80 30.62
CA ASP A 172 -6.60 11.92 31.85
C ASP A 172 -5.06 11.87 31.62
N GLY A 173 -4.65 11.67 30.40
CA GLY A 173 -3.25 11.63 29.98
C GLY A 173 -2.46 10.42 30.46
N LYS A 174 -3.03 9.55 31.32
CA LYS A 174 -2.32 8.42 31.92
C LYS A 174 -2.28 7.18 31.01
N THR A 175 -3.34 6.93 30.27
CA THR A 175 -3.45 5.80 29.34
C THR A 175 -3.71 6.30 27.93
N LEU A 176 -2.86 5.90 27.03
CA LEU A 176 -2.95 6.21 25.60
C LEU A 176 -3.49 5.01 24.84
N ARG A 177 -4.19 5.26 23.72
CA ARG A 177 -4.73 4.24 22.84
C ARG A 177 -4.47 4.57 21.39
N ILE A 178 -4.08 3.55 20.64
CA ILE A 178 -4.04 3.57 19.18
C ILE A 178 -5.14 2.65 18.67
N SER A 179 -6.03 3.16 17.85
CA SER A 179 -7.10 2.40 17.24
C SER A 179 -6.70 1.87 15.88
N ARG A 180 -6.85 0.55 15.68
CA ARG A 180 -6.38 -0.16 14.49
C ARG A 180 -7.43 -1.10 13.94
N PHE A 181 -8.64 -0.65 13.83
CA PHE A 181 -9.67 -1.51 13.28
C PHE A 181 -9.39 -1.91 11.81
N PRO A 182 -9.59 -3.16 11.39
CA PRO A 182 -10.09 -4.32 12.14
C PRO A 182 -9.03 -5.04 12.97
N LYS A 183 -7.78 -4.59 12.97
CA LYS A 183 -6.73 -5.13 13.84
C LYS A 183 -7.02 -4.78 15.30
N LYS A 184 -6.42 -5.51 16.22
CA LYS A 184 -6.53 -5.25 17.66
C LYS A 184 -5.96 -3.86 17.96
N SER A 185 -6.80 -2.99 18.51
CA SER A 185 -6.33 -1.71 19.08
C SER A 185 -5.46 -1.97 20.30
N ILE A 186 -4.44 -1.16 20.49
CA ILE A 186 -3.58 -1.24 21.66
C ILE A 186 -3.83 -0.08 22.62
N SER A 187 -3.59 -0.32 23.90
CA SER A 187 -3.59 0.72 24.93
C SER A 187 -2.35 0.55 25.79
N PHE A 188 -1.68 1.65 26.10
CA PHE A 188 -0.43 1.66 26.83
C PHE A 188 -0.32 2.88 27.75
N PRO A 189 0.54 2.85 28.80
CA PRO A 189 0.79 3.99 29.66
C PRO A 189 1.39 5.17 28.89
N ALA A 190 1.01 6.39 29.25
CA ALA A 190 1.53 7.60 28.59
C ALA A 190 3.05 7.77 28.77
N SER A 191 3.63 7.22 29.84
CA SER A 191 5.08 7.23 30.09
C SER A 191 5.86 6.60 28.93
N LEU A 192 5.34 5.56 28.28
CA LEU A 192 6.00 4.94 27.12
C LEU A 192 6.15 5.86 25.90
N MET A 193 5.45 6.99 25.89
CA MET A 193 5.59 7.99 24.83
C MET A 193 6.32 9.25 25.31
N GLN A 194 6.41 9.44 26.62
CA GLN A 194 7.09 10.59 27.23
C GLN A 194 8.58 10.30 27.46
N GLU A 195 8.90 9.07 27.85
CA GLU A 195 10.27 8.61 28.09
C GLU A 195 10.77 7.87 26.86
N THR A 196 11.60 8.55 26.07
CA THR A 196 12.09 8.02 24.80
C THR A 196 13.60 7.94 24.77
N GLU A 197 14.11 6.95 24.04
CA GLU A 197 15.51 6.80 23.69
C GLU A 197 15.68 6.87 22.17
N ASN A 198 16.82 7.34 21.72
CA ASN A 198 17.13 7.40 20.31
C ASN A 198 17.77 6.08 19.84
N THR A 199 17.17 5.44 18.86
CA THR A 199 17.73 4.25 18.22
C THR A 199 18.35 4.61 16.87
N PRO A 200 19.59 4.17 16.58
CA PRO A 200 20.20 4.45 15.29
C PRO A 200 19.50 3.67 14.17
N MET A 201 19.35 4.32 13.03
CA MET A 201 18.88 3.70 11.80
C MET A 201 19.63 4.34 10.63
N LYS A 202 20.62 3.65 10.07
CA LYS A 202 21.57 4.17 9.10
C LYS A 202 22.35 5.36 9.67
N ASP A 203 22.24 6.53 9.02
CA ASP A 203 22.91 7.80 9.34
C ASP A 203 22.05 8.71 10.24
N HIS A 204 20.93 8.23 10.75
CA HIS A 204 19.98 9.00 11.55
C HIS A 204 19.55 8.23 12.81
N ALA A 205 19.03 8.94 13.81
CA ALA A 205 18.53 8.34 15.04
C ALA A 205 17.11 8.81 15.34
N PHE A 206 16.23 7.85 15.65
CA PHE A 206 14.81 8.06 15.82
C PHE A 206 14.34 7.68 17.22
N PRO A 207 13.33 8.37 17.79
CA PRO A 207 12.83 8.08 19.11
C PRO A 207 12.01 6.79 19.15
N VAL A 208 12.33 5.94 20.12
CA VAL A 208 11.55 4.78 20.54
C VAL A 208 11.25 4.89 22.04
N PRO A 209 10.24 4.19 22.59
CA PRO A 209 10.04 4.16 24.03
C PRO A 209 11.28 3.66 24.78
N ALA A 210 11.70 4.31 25.85
CA ALA A 210 12.82 3.86 26.69
C ALA A 210 12.56 2.43 27.24
N ALA A 211 11.33 2.14 27.68
CA ALA A 211 10.90 0.78 28.02
C ALA A 211 10.43 0.02 26.76
N PHE A 212 11.31 -0.15 25.80
CA PHE A 212 11.03 -0.70 24.47
C PHE A 212 10.43 -2.10 24.49
N ASP A 213 11.00 -3.01 25.30
CA ASP A 213 10.50 -4.38 25.44
C ASP A 213 9.04 -4.41 25.86
N ARG A 214 8.68 -3.61 26.87
CA ARG A 214 7.32 -3.49 27.35
C ARG A 214 6.36 -2.96 26.27
N TYR A 215 6.81 -2.00 25.47
CA TYR A 215 6.03 -1.48 24.34
C TYR A 215 5.80 -2.55 23.28
N MET A 216 6.84 -3.31 22.93
CA MET A 216 6.76 -4.39 21.95
C MET A 216 5.87 -5.55 22.43
N ASP A 217 5.90 -5.87 23.73
CA ASP A 217 5.00 -6.89 24.30
C ASP A 217 3.53 -6.47 24.20
N ILE A 218 3.23 -5.20 24.38
CA ILE A 218 1.87 -4.66 24.18
C ILE A 218 1.49 -4.71 22.68
N GLU A 219 2.44 -4.45 21.80
CA GLU A 219 2.24 -4.39 20.35
C GLU A 219 2.07 -5.78 19.71
N PHE A 220 2.95 -6.74 20.07
CA PHE A 220 3.10 -8.03 19.38
C PHE A 220 2.93 -9.24 20.29
N ASN A 221 2.71 -9.05 21.60
CA ASN A 221 2.85 -10.05 22.66
C ASN A 221 4.32 -10.47 22.87
N GLU A 222 4.58 -11.31 23.87
CA GLU A 222 5.91 -11.74 24.32
C GLU A 222 6.80 -12.40 23.22
N LYS A 223 6.22 -12.74 22.09
CA LYS A 223 6.91 -13.41 20.97
C LYS A 223 7.59 -12.45 19.98
N TRP A 224 7.60 -11.15 20.24
CA TRP A 224 8.09 -10.17 19.27
C TRP A 224 9.59 -10.36 18.90
N LYS A 225 10.41 -10.86 19.82
CA LYS A 225 11.84 -11.15 19.57
C LYS A 225 12.02 -12.38 18.69
N ALA A 226 11.18 -13.39 18.87
CA ALA A 226 11.26 -14.67 18.15
C ALA A 226 10.54 -14.64 16.78
N ALA A 227 9.65 -13.66 16.56
CA ALA A 227 8.98 -13.56 15.29
C ALA A 227 10.00 -13.21 14.21
N ALA A 228 10.40 -14.20 13.42
CA ALA A 228 11.06 -13.96 12.14
C ALA A 228 10.33 -12.84 11.38
N ALA A 229 11.04 -12.13 10.51
CA ALA A 229 10.40 -11.18 9.61
C ALA A 229 9.18 -11.87 9.02
N PRO A 230 7.98 -11.25 9.08
CA PRO A 230 6.78 -11.95 8.66
C PRO A 230 6.92 -12.41 7.23
N GLU A 231 6.75 -13.70 7.00
CA GLU A 231 6.67 -14.31 5.67
C GLU A 231 5.46 -13.79 4.85
N GLU A 232 4.59 -13.00 5.49
CA GLU A 232 3.44 -12.33 4.84
C GLU A 232 3.79 -11.37 3.70
N GLU A 233 5.03 -11.32 3.35
CA GLU A 233 5.64 -10.32 2.50
C GLU A 233 5.44 -10.53 1.01
N ASP A 234 5.21 -11.74 0.59
CA ASP A 234 5.04 -12.08 -0.83
C ASP A 234 3.65 -11.67 -1.37
N MET A 235 2.75 -11.26 -0.48
CA MET A 235 1.39 -10.87 -0.84
C MET A 235 1.20 -9.39 -1.19
N HIS A 236 2.26 -8.58 -1.17
CA HIS A 236 2.18 -7.18 -1.52
C HIS A 236 2.94 -6.90 -2.80
N LEU A 237 2.22 -6.88 -3.91
CA LEU A 237 2.77 -6.41 -5.16
C LEU A 237 3.08 -4.92 -5.02
N VAL A 238 4.34 -4.58 -5.23
CA VAL A 238 4.80 -3.19 -5.26
C VAL A 238 5.14 -2.84 -6.69
N MET A 239 4.45 -1.85 -7.20
CA MET A 239 4.83 -1.17 -8.42
C MET A 239 5.18 0.27 -8.10
N MET A 240 6.20 0.78 -8.76
CA MET A 240 6.51 2.19 -8.86
C MET A 240 6.37 2.62 -10.30
N GLY A 241 5.80 3.80 -10.49
CA GLY A 241 5.64 4.40 -11.80
C GLY A 241 5.29 5.88 -11.71
N GLY A 242 5.15 6.52 -12.84
CA GLY A 242 4.60 7.87 -12.99
C GLY A 242 3.08 7.90 -12.82
N GLU A 243 2.47 9.07 -12.99
CA GLU A 243 1.02 9.26 -12.88
C GLU A 243 0.25 8.47 -13.93
N ASP A 244 0.77 8.38 -15.15
CA ASP A 244 0.11 7.66 -16.25
C ASP A 244 0.00 6.16 -15.98
N GLU A 245 1.09 5.55 -15.47
CA GLU A 245 1.08 4.15 -15.07
C GLU A 245 0.14 3.87 -13.90
N ARG A 246 -0.04 4.88 -13.02
CA ARG A 246 -1.01 4.83 -11.92
C ARG A 246 -2.43 4.73 -12.45
N ASP A 247 -2.81 5.57 -13.39
CA ASP A 247 -4.19 5.63 -13.89
C ASP A 247 -4.55 4.34 -14.64
N ASP A 248 -3.65 3.78 -15.42
CA ASP A 248 -3.82 2.49 -16.06
C ASP A 248 -3.95 1.35 -15.04
N MET A 249 -3.14 1.35 -13.99
CA MET A 249 -3.25 0.36 -12.92
C MET A 249 -4.56 0.52 -12.15
N VAL A 250 -4.97 1.74 -11.80
CA VAL A 250 -6.25 2.01 -11.14
C VAL A 250 -7.42 1.56 -12.03
N GLN A 251 -7.32 1.77 -13.34
CA GLN A 251 -8.31 1.30 -14.29
C GLN A 251 -8.35 -0.23 -14.37
N ALA A 252 -7.20 -0.89 -14.43
CA ALA A 252 -7.11 -2.35 -14.41
C ALA A 252 -7.70 -2.93 -13.13
N LEU A 253 -7.40 -2.32 -11.98
CA LEU A 253 -7.92 -2.73 -10.68
C LEU A 253 -9.43 -2.48 -10.51
N SER A 254 -9.96 -1.41 -11.11
CA SER A 254 -11.41 -1.13 -11.08
C SER A 254 -12.24 -2.21 -11.79
N ARG A 255 -11.62 -2.95 -12.70
CA ARG A 255 -12.23 -4.08 -13.42
C ARG A 255 -12.25 -5.38 -12.59
N ILE A 256 -11.43 -5.47 -11.55
CA ILE A 256 -11.45 -6.62 -10.64
C ILE A 256 -12.75 -6.58 -9.85
N LYS A 257 -13.68 -7.48 -10.17
CA LYS A 257 -14.94 -7.63 -9.44
C LYS A 257 -14.66 -8.36 -8.15
N VAL A 258 -14.58 -7.62 -7.05
CA VAL A 258 -14.57 -8.21 -5.72
C VAL A 258 -16.00 -8.66 -5.39
N GLU A 259 -16.21 -9.95 -5.14
CA GLU A 259 -17.52 -10.47 -4.75
C GLU A 259 -17.98 -9.81 -3.45
N LYS A 260 -19.25 -9.36 -3.43
CA LYS A 260 -19.84 -8.76 -2.24
C LYS A 260 -20.12 -9.82 -1.19
N PRO A 261 -19.58 -9.70 0.04
CA PRO A 261 -19.98 -10.63 1.10
C PRO A 261 -21.48 -10.46 1.38
N PRO A 262 -22.23 -11.56 1.61
CA PRO A 262 -23.62 -11.48 2.01
C PRO A 262 -23.78 -10.60 3.25
N ILE A 263 -24.83 -9.77 3.30
CA ILE A 263 -25.07 -8.80 4.41
C ILE A 263 -25.01 -9.47 5.78
N ARG A 264 -25.52 -10.71 5.92
CA ARG A 264 -25.47 -11.51 7.16
C ARG A 264 -24.05 -11.80 7.66
N TRP A 265 -23.04 -11.71 6.76
CA TRP A 265 -21.65 -11.97 7.07
C TRP A 265 -20.85 -10.69 7.37
N VAL A 266 -21.47 -9.51 7.25
CA VAL A 266 -20.77 -8.22 7.41
C VAL A 266 -20.07 -8.13 8.76
N ARG A 267 -20.74 -8.52 9.87
CA ARG A 267 -20.13 -8.52 11.20
C ARG A 267 -18.95 -9.49 11.30
N TRP A 268 -19.08 -10.69 10.73
CA TRP A 268 -18.01 -11.67 10.70
C TRP A 268 -16.88 -11.23 9.78
N TYR A 269 -17.21 -10.73 8.59
CA TYR A 269 -16.27 -10.17 7.62
C TYR A 269 -15.43 -9.06 8.22
N VAL A 270 -16.06 -8.08 8.86
CA VAL A 270 -15.39 -6.91 9.44
C VAL A 270 -14.53 -7.27 10.64
N LEU A 271 -14.99 -8.17 11.51
CA LEU A 271 -14.33 -8.48 12.79
C LEU A 271 -13.30 -9.61 12.70
N ARG A 272 -13.51 -10.61 11.86
CA ARG A 272 -12.67 -11.81 11.82
C ARG A 272 -12.36 -12.34 10.42
N GLY A 273 -13.22 -12.09 9.46
CA GLY A 273 -13.17 -12.71 8.13
C GLY A 273 -12.48 -11.87 7.07
N ARG A 274 -12.34 -10.55 7.31
CA ARG A 274 -11.84 -9.62 6.32
C ARG A 274 -10.46 -10.00 5.75
N MET A 275 -9.52 -10.33 6.61
CA MET A 275 -8.18 -10.73 6.15
C MET A 275 -8.21 -12.00 5.31
N ARG A 276 -9.02 -12.99 5.73
CA ARG A 276 -9.21 -14.25 4.96
C ARG A 276 -9.93 -14.00 3.64
N TYR A 277 -10.94 -13.13 3.65
CA TYR A 277 -11.68 -12.76 2.44
C TYR A 277 -10.77 -12.00 1.47
N MET A 278 -10.08 -10.98 1.94
CA MET A 278 -9.13 -10.22 1.14
C MET A 278 -8.00 -11.10 0.59
N ARG A 279 -7.50 -12.02 1.39
CA ARG A 279 -6.51 -13.00 0.94
C ARG A 279 -7.03 -13.85 -0.22
N ARG A 280 -8.24 -14.38 -0.12
CA ARG A 280 -8.87 -15.13 -1.21
C ARG A 280 -9.09 -14.31 -2.47
N GLU A 281 -9.54 -13.08 -2.32
CA GLU A 281 -9.74 -12.17 -3.46
C GLU A 281 -8.41 -11.75 -4.10
N ILE A 282 -7.37 -11.54 -3.30
CA ILE A 282 -6.01 -11.33 -3.78
C ILE A 282 -5.53 -12.59 -4.53
N GLU A 283 -5.69 -13.76 -3.94
CA GLU A 283 -5.30 -15.04 -4.55
C GLU A 283 -6.02 -15.28 -5.88
N LYS A 284 -7.33 -14.97 -5.98
CA LYS A 284 -8.09 -15.05 -7.23
C LYS A 284 -7.62 -14.10 -8.31
N ASN A 285 -7.16 -12.92 -7.93
CA ASN A 285 -6.80 -11.85 -8.86
C ASN A 285 -5.28 -11.65 -8.99
N TRP A 286 -4.49 -12.45 -8.27
CA TRP A 286 -3.03 -12.34 -8.22
C TRP A 286 -2.39 -12.40 -9.61
N HIS A 287 -2.85 -13.33 -10.42
CA HIS A 287 -2.40 -13.50 -11.80
C HIS A 287 -2.65 -12.25 -12.66
N LEU A 288 -3.78 -11.54 -12.47
CA LEU A 288 -4.07 -10.30 -13.19
C LEU A 288 -3.11 -9.17 -12.76
N LEU A 289 -2.76 -9.11 -11.49
CA LEU A 289 -1.79 -8.14 -10.99
C LEU A 289 -0.39 -8.42 -11.52
N PHE A 290 0.00 -9.69 -11.58
CA PHE A 290 1.27 -10.09 -12.19
C PHE A 290 1.31 -9.77 -13.68
N LEU A 291 0.23 -10.06 -14.42
CA LEU A 291 0.12 -9.69 -15.84
C LEU A 291 0.33 -8.19 -16.02
N THR A 292 -0.35 -7.36 -15.23
CA THR A 292 -0.24 -5.90 -15.33
C THR A 292 1.18 -5.44 -15.03
N ARG A 293 1.80 -5.96 -13.96
CA ARG A 293 3.21 -5.68 -13.64
C ARG A 293 4.16 -6.09 -14.76
N ASP A 294 4.01 -7.32 -15.28
CA ASP A 294 4.86 -7.83 -16.35
C ASP A 294 4.67 -7.01 -17.62
N ARG A 295 3.44 -6.57 -17.91
CA ARG A 295 3.13 -5.68 -19.05
C ARG A 295 3.90 -4.37 -18.95
N PHE A 296 3.86 -3.66 -17.81
CA PHE A 296 4.62 -2.42 -17.62
C PHE A 296 6.12 -2.64 -17.64
N SER A 297 6.60 -3.70 -17.00
CA SER A 297 8.03 -4.02 -16.99
C SER A 297 8.57 -4.30 -18.39
N MET A 298 7.82 -5.06 -19.18
CA MET A 298 8.20 -5.37 -20.56
C MET A 298 8.09 -4.13 -21.45
N ALA A 299 7.03 -3.34 -21.29
CA ALA A 299 6.90 -2.11 -22.06
C ALA A 299 8.10 -1.16 -21.83
N ARG A 300 8.48 -0.90 -20.57
CA ARG A 300 9.67 -0.08 -20.25
C ARG A 300 10.95 -0.63 -20.86
N GLN A 301 11.11 -1.94 -20.86
CA GLN A 301 12.31 -2.58 -21.38
C GLN A 301 12.37 -2.58 -22.92
N TYR A 302 11.24 -2.72 -23.58
CA TYR A 302 11.19 -3.02 -25.01
C TYR A 302 10.78 -1.83 -25.88
N MET A 303 9.92 -0.92 -25.40
CA MET A 303 9.50 0.23 -26.20
C MET A 303 10.67 1.12 -26.64
N PRO A 304 11.66 1.44 -25.80
CA PRO A 304 12.81 2.26 -26.23
C PRO A 304 13.68 1.63 -27.31
N LYS A 305 13.63 0.30 -27.47
CA LYS A 305 14.41 -0.43 -28.48
C LYS A 305 13.56 -1.12 -29.54
N LYS A 306 12.28 -0.75 -29.62
CA LYS A 306 11.31 -1.35 -30.54
C LYS A 306 11.78 -1.32 -31.99
N GLU A 307 12.17 -0.16 -32.50
CA GLU A 307 12.61 0.00 -33.90
C GLU A 307 13.81 -0.89 -34.23
N ARG A 308 14.79 -0.98 -33.33
CA ARG A 308 15.93 -1.87 -33.47
C ARG A 308 15.51 -3.34 -33.54
N LEU A 309 14.59 -3.78 -32.71
CA LEU A 309 14.11 -5.16 -32.72
C LEU A 309 13.34 -5.49 -34.00
N LEU A 310 12.53 -4.55 -34.47
CA LEU A 310 11.84 -4.71 -35.77
C LEU A 310 12.82 -4.74 -36.93
N GLU A 311 13.92 -3.99 -36.88
CA GLU A 311 14.96 -4.01 -37.90
C GLU A 311 15.72 -5.35 -37.89
N LEU A 312 16.15 -5.84 -36.72
CA LEU A 312 16.74 -7.18 -36.58
C LEU A 312 15.83 -8.28 -37.19
N TYR A 313 14.52 -8.12 -36.91
CA TYR A 313 13.54 -9.04 -37.50
C TYR A 313 13.50 -8.98 -39.00
N ARG A 314 13.50 -7.78 -39.63
CA ARG A 314 13.50 -7.59 -41.10
C ARG A 314 14.78 -8.09 -41.74
N GLN A 315 15.92 -7.94 -41.08
CA GLN A 315 17.23 -8.40 -41.53
C GLN A 315 17.42 -9.92 -41.40
N GLY A 316 16.52 -10.62 -40.71
CA GLY A 316 16.62 -12.06 -40.49
C GLY A 316 17.61 -12.49 -39.45
N GLU A 317 18.09 -11.57 -38.59
CA GLU A 317 19.02 -11.80 -37.48
C GLU A 317 18.35 -12.54 -36.29
N ARG A 318 17.89 -13.78 -36.57
CA ARG A 318 17.02 -14.56 -35.66
C ARG A 318 17.65 -14.90 -34.32
N ASP A 319 18.94 -15.22 -34.30
CA ASP A 319 19.66 -15.63 -33.09
C ASP A 319 19.79 -14.45 -32.13
N VAL A 320 20.18 -13.28 -32.65
CA VAL A 320 20.32 -12.06 -31.87
C VAL A 320 18.93 -11.61 -31.33
N LEU A 321 17.94 -11.61 -32.21
CA LEU A 321 16.57 -11.24 -31.88
C LEU A 321 15.99 -12.19 -30.80
N GLY A 322 16.20 -13.50 -30.93
CA GLY A 322 15.75 -14.50 -29.98
C GLY A 322 16.35 -14.30 -28.58
N GLN A 323 17.66 -14.00 -28.54
CA GLN A 323 18.33 -13.68 -27.27
C GLN A 323 17.77 -12.40 -26.63
N GLU A 324 17.60 -11.34 -27.43
CA GLU A 324 17.03 -10.08 -26.90
C GLU A 324 15.57 -10.20 -26.48
N MET A 325 14.78 -11.04 -27.15
CA MET A 325 13.36 -11.25 -26.86
C MET A 325 13.10 -12.32 -25.77
N ALA A 326 14.12 -13.09 -25.37
CA ALA A 326 13.96 -14.20 -24.42
C ALA A 326 13.23 -13.81 -23.11
N PRO A 327 13.54 -12.69 -22.44
CA PRO A 327 12.81 -12.30 -21.23
C PRO A 327 11.32 -12.04 -21.48
N TYR A 328 10.95 -11.51 -22.65
CA TYR A 328 9.56 -11.30 -23.03
C TYR A 328 8.85 -12.64 -23.28
N LEU A 329 9.47 -13.54 -24.01
CA LEU A 329 8.93 -14.88 -24.27
C LEU A 329 8.74 -15.69 -22.98
N GLU A 330 9.67 -15.60 -22.04
CA GLU A 330 9.54 -16.20 -20.72
C GLU A 330 8.36 -15.60 -19.92
N ALA A 331 8.23 -14.28 -19.92
CA ALA A 331 7.12 -13.60 -19.25
C ALA A 331 5.78 -13.95 -19.87
N MET A 332 5.70 -14.07 -21.21
CA MET A 332 4.52 -14.59 -21.92
C MET A 332 4.18 -16.01 -21.45
N GLY A 333 5.16 -16.91 -21.38
CA GLY A 333 4.98 -18.29 -20.94
C GLY A 333 4.48 -18.40 -19.49
N ARG A 334 5.00 -17.57 -18.59
CA ARG A 334 4.53 -17.51 -17.19
C ARG A 334 3.06 -17.08 -17.09
N ASN A 335 2.69 -16.03 -17.82
CA ASN A 335 1.32 -15.53 -17.81
C ASN A 335 0.34 -16.50 -18.47
N TRP A 336 0.75 -17.15 -19.56
CA TRP A 336 -0.06 -18.15 -20.26
C TRP A 336 -0.44 -19.36 -19.39
N LYS A 337 0.45 -19.81 -18.51
CA LYS A 337 0.12 -20.88 -17.53
C LYS A 337 -1.10 -20.56 -16.67
N ASN A 338 -1.43 -19.28 -16.54
CA ASN A 338 -2.61 -18.79 -15.83
C ASN A 338 -3.77 -18.39 -16.79
N GLY A 339 -3.69 -18.77 -18.05
CA GLY A 339 -4.69 -18.44 -19.07
C GLY A 339 -4.71 -16.97 -19.48
N LEU A 340 -3.59 -16.24 -19.32
CA LEU A 340 -3.48 -14.82 -19.60
C LEU A 340 -2.46 -14.55 -20.70
N VAL A 341 -2.80 -13.63 -21.60
CA VAL A 341 -1.90 -13.19 -22.67
C VAL A 341 -1.20 -11.91 -22.30
N LEU A 342 0.13 -11.95 -22.26
CA LEU A 342 0.96 -10.77 -22.04
C LEU A 342 1.22 -10.07 -23.36
N CYS A 343 0.58 -8.93 -23.58
CA CYS A 343 0.82 -8.06 -24.71
C CYS A 343 0.83 -6.59 -24.26
N PHE A 344 1.81 -5.83 -24.69
CA PHE A 344 1.91 -4.39 -24.47
C PHE A 344 2.05 -3.62 -25.79
N ASP A 345 2.58 -4.26 -26.83
CA ASP A 345 2.69 -3.72 -28.18
C ASP A 345 2.38 -4.82 -29.19
N ARG A 346 1.62 -4.50 -30.24
CA ARG A 346 1.12 -5.49 -31.20
C ARG A 346 2.23 -6.00 -32.12
N GLU A 347 3.08 -5.12 -32.65
CA GLU A 347 4.13 -5.49 -33.56
C GLU A 347 5.18 -6.37 -32.89
N LEU A 348 5.58 -6.02 -31.65
CA LEU A 348 6.48 -6.85 -30.86
C LEU A 348 5.82 -8.18 -30.44
N MET A 349 4.51 -8.21 -30.27
CA MET A 349 3.77 -9.46 -30.04
C MET A 349 3.81 -10.35 -31.25
N ASP A 350 3.61 -9.79 -32.46
CA ASP A 350 3.65 -10.55 -33.73
C ASP A 350 5.05 -11.14 -33.98
N VAL A 351 6.11 -10.35 -33.71
CA VAL A 351 7.50 -10.85 -33.75
C VAL A 351 7.71 -11.99 -32.72
N ALA A 352 7.23 -11.85 -31.50
CA ALA A 352 7.35 -12.88 -30.47
C ALA A 352 6.63 -14.18 -30.86
N LEU A 353 5.44 -14.08 -31.48
CA LEU A 353 4.69 -15.24 -31.96
C LEU A 353 5.43 -15.96 -33.06
N GLN A 354 6.05 -15.23 -33.99
CA GLN A 354 6.80 -15.81 -35.08
C GLN A 354 8.09 -16.51 -34.58
N LEU A 355 8.79 -15.92 -33.62
CA LEU A 355 9.94 -16.59 -32.96
C LEU A 355 9.51 -17.90 -32.27
N LEU A 356 8.31 -17.93 -31.67
CA LEU A 356 7.78 -19.14 -31.07
C LEU A 356 7.49 -20.22 -32.14
N GLU A 357 6.92 -19.85 -33.27
CA GLU A 357 6.68 -20.77 -34.41
C GLU A 357 7.99 -21.34 -34.96
N GLU A 358 8.95 -20.47 -35.25
CA GLU A 358 10.29 -20.85 -35.75
C GLU A 358 11.05 -21.75 -34.77
N SER A 359 10.76 -21.62 -33.43
CA SER A 359 11.33 -22.50 -32.40
C SER A 359 10.56 -23.80 -32.17
N GLY A 360 9.64 -24.18 -33.08
CA GLY A 360 8.86 -25.43 -33.00
C GLY A 360 7.71 -25.39 -31.98
N LYS A 361 7.29 -24.19 -31.51
CA LYS A 361 6.17 -23.99 -30.56
C LYS A 361 4.91 -23.50 -31.26
N GLU A 362 4.63 -23.98 -32.49
CA GLU A 362 3.52 -23.55 -33.34
C GLU A 362 2.15 -23.64 -32.63
N LYS A 363 1.88 -24.74 -31.93
CA LYS A 363 0.61 -24.92 -31.20
C LYS A 363 0.42 -23.86 -30.10
N TYR A 364 1.50 -23.48 -29.47
CA TYR A 364 1.46 -22.44 -28.42
C TYR A 364 1.25 -21.05 -29.03
N ALA A 365 1.95 -20.74 -30.14
CA ALA A 365 1.76 -19.49 -30.86
C ALA A 365 0.33 -19.36 -31.42
N ALA A 366 -0.24 -20.42 -31.98
CA ALA A 366 -1.62 -20.44 -32.47
C ALA A 366 -2.62 -20.18 -31.32
N GLN A 367 -2.46 -20.85 -30.19
CA GLN A 367 -3.30 -20.60 -29.02
C GLN A 367 -3.22 -19.15 -28.53
N LEU A 368 -2.04 -18.55 -28.50
CA LEU A 368 -1.88 -17.15 -28.16
C LEU A 368 -2.58 -16.22 -29.15
N ARG A 369 -2.54 -16.51 -30.46
CA ARG A 369 -3.26 -15.73 -31.50
C ARG A 369 -4.78 -15.79 -31.30
N ASP A 370 -5.33 -16.96 -31.02
CA ASP A 370 -6.76 -17.15 -30.81
C ASP A 370 -7.30 -16.42 -29.58
N HIS A 371 -6.43 -16.21 -28.59
CA HIS A 371 -6.76 -15.49 -27.36
C HIS A 371 -6.41 -14.01 -27.42
N VAL A 372 -6.06 -13.48 -28.59
CA VAL A 372 -5.72 -12.08 -28.76
C VAL A 372 -6.89 -11.18 -28.40
N PHE A 373 -6.73 -10.54 -27.28
CA PHE A 373 -7.44 -9.37 -26.77
C PHE A 373 -8.92 -9.51 -26.44
N PRO A 374 -9.28 -9.38 -25.18
CA PRO A 374 -10.49 -8.65 -24.90
C PRO A 374 -10.28 -7.24 -25.49
N GLN A 375 -11.05 -6.88 -26.50
CA GLN A 375 -11.04 -5.60 -27.24
C GLN A 375 -11.21 -4.34 -26.35
N HIS A 376 -11.05 -4.47 -25.06
CA HIS A 376 -11.37 -3.49 -24.00
C HIS A 376 -10.14 -2.94 -23.27
N LEU A 377 -8.94 -3.42 -23.54
CA LEU A 377 -7.75 -2.75 -23.06
C LEU A 377 -7.39 -1.68 -24.09
N LYS A 378 -7.67 -0.42 -23.73
CA LYS A 378 -7.13 0.72 -24.49
C LYS A 378 -5.63 0.53 -24.63
N PRO A 379 -5.05 0.83 -25.79
CA PRO A 379 -3.60 0.83 -25.94
C PRO A 379 -3.02 1.73 -24.84
N MET A 380 -1.94 1.27 -24.21
CA MET A 380 -1.21 2.10 -23.24
C MET A 380 -0.66 3.29 -24.02
N LYS A 381 -1.03 4.49 -23.62
CA LYS A 381 -0.41 5.70 -24.13
C LYS A 381 0.92 5.88 -23.38
N PHE A 382 2.02 5.73 -24.08
CA PHE A 382 3.36 6.09 -23.62
C PHE A 382 3.68 7.51 -24.11
N GLU A 383 2.91 8.51 -23.66
CA GLU A 383 3.27 9.91 -23.87
C GLU A 383 4.41 10.23 -22.89
N GLY A 384 5.60 10.49 -23.38
CA GLY A 384 6.77 10.88 -22.59
C GLY A 384 8.07 10.14 -22.90
N TYR A 385 8.10 9.21 -23.83
CA TYR A 385 9.34 8.63 -24.36
C TYR A 385 9.64 9.17 -25.76
N GLU A 386 9.54 10.49 -25.93
CA GLU A 386 10.19 11.16 -27.04
C GLU A 386 11.60 11.53 -26.59
N HIS A 387 12.53 10.87 -27.19
CA HIS A 387 13.97 11.07 -27.27
C HIS A 387 14.56 12.27 -26.51
N GLU A 388 15.33 12.01 -25.45
CA GLU A 388 16.58 12.70 -25.20
C GLU A 388 17.76 11.88 -25.75
#